data_858468a19e61f6161e60ca76be9c11c3
#
_entry.id   858468a19e61f6161e60ca76be9c11c3
#
_cell.length_a   1.000
_cell.length_b   1.000
_cell.length_c   1.000
_cell.angle_alpha   90.00
_cell.angle_beta   90.00
_cell.angle_gamma   90.00
#
_symmetry.space_group_name_H-M   'P 1'
#
loop_
_entity.id
_entity.type
_entity.pdbx_description
1 polymer ?
#
loop_
_entity_poly.entity_id
_entity_poly.type
_entity_poly.pdbx_seq_one_letter_code
_entity_poly.pdbx_strand_id
1 'polypeptide(L)'
;MKFAFIAKHRGIWPAEWLCGALGVSRGGFYAWLKRPRSQRSRSDEDVGAKIRASFLASDRTYGARRVWHDMLAEGVSCGLHRIERLMRLQALKARPRRRRLPPDLGERQVAAVAPNVLDRSFEAAAPNRKWIADFTYVWTAEGWLYVAAVVDLFSRRVVGWSMNAAMTAQLVTDALVMAIWRRGKPDALLHHSDRGSQYTSEQFQRLLADHGVVCSMSRSGNVWDNAAMESFFSSLKTERTARKTYRTRDEARADVFDYIERFYNPKRRHSTIGYLSPMEFERKAGLV
;
A
#
# COMPACT_ATOMS: atom_id res chain seq x y z
N MET A 1 -19.28 -8.95 33.89
CA MET A 1 -20.03 -7.67 33.89
C MET A 1 -20.44 -7.22 35.29
N LYS A 2 -21.10 -8.04 36.12
CA LYS A 2 -21.62 -7.62 37.45
C LYS A 2 -20.55 -7.02 38.37
N PHE A 3 -19.40 -7.66 38.56
CA PHE A 3 -18.34 -7.15 39.42
C PHE A 3 -17.72 -5.84 38.94
N ALA A 4 -17.57 -5.63 37.64
CA ALA A 4 -17.09 -4.38 37.07
C ALA A 4 -18.06 -3.21 37.33
N PHE A 5 -19.38 -3.48 37.27
CA PHE A 5 -20.41 -2.52 37.63
C PHE A 5 -20.31 -2.13 39.11
N ILE A 6 -20.20 -3.11 40.02
CA ILE A 6 -20.04 -2.87 41.47
C ILE A 6 -18.78 -2.03 41.71
N ALA A 7 -17.66 -2.39 41.08
CA ALA A 7 -16.40 -1.64 41.25
C ALA A 7 -16.51 -0.18 40.82
N LYS A 8 -17.26 0.09 39.76
CA LYS A 8 -17.49 1.46 39.24
C LYS A 8 -18.38 2.30 40.18
N HIS A 9 -19.37 1.67 40.82
CA HIS A 9 -20.40 2.40 41.55
C HIS A 9 -20.28 2.29 43.09
N ARG A 10 -19.26 1.56 43.62
CA ARG A 10 -19.04 1.39 45.06
C ARG A 10 -18.70 2.68 45.84
N GLY A 11 -18.36 3.75 45.11
CA GLY A 11 -18.18 5.07 45.74
C GLY A 11 -19.48 5.82 45.97
N ILE A 12 -20.58 5.39 45.36
CA ILE A 12 -21.91 5.99 45.48
C ILE A 12 -22.81 5.17 46.40
N TRP A 13 -22.77 3.84 46.27
CA TRP A 13 -23.58 2.92 47.09
C TRP A 13 -22.70 1.84 47.74
N PRO A 14 -23.08 1.38 48.97
CA PRO A 14 -22.38 0.30 49.62
C PRO A 14 -22.26 -0.94 48.76
N ALA A 15 -21.04 -1.52 48.68
CA ALA A 15 -20.79 -2.73 47.86
C ALA A 15 -21.70 -3.91 48.23
N GLU A 16 -22.12 -3.98 49.51
CA GLU A 16 -23.05 -4.98 50.00
C GLU A 16 -24.42 -4.91 49.34
N TRP A 17 -24.98 -3.71 49.21
CA TRP A 17 -26.26 -3.49 48.55
C TRP A 17 -26.19 -3.81 47.05
N LEU A 18 -25.12 -3.38 46.39
CA LEU A 18 -24.88 -3.69 44.99
C LEU A 18 -24.71 -5.20 44.74
N CYS A 19 -24.01 -5.89 45.64
CA CYS A 19 -23.87 -7.35 45.57
C CYS A 19 -25.21 -8.06 45.74
N GLY A 20 -26.01 -7.64 46.73
CA GLY A 20 -27.35 -8.16 46.96
C GLY A 20 -28.29 -7.95 45.78
N ALA A 21 -28.36 -6.73 45.26
CA ALA A 21 -29.19 -6.36 44.11
C ALA A 21 -28.81 -7.11 42.83
N LEU A 22 -27.53 -7.43 42.63
CA LEU A 22 -27.02 -8.13 41.44
C LEU A 22 -26.92 -9.65 41.64
N GLY A 23 -27.28 -10.17 42.81
CA GLY A 23 -27.23 -11.60 43.11
C GLY A 23 -25.81 -12.20 43.00
N VAL A 24 -24.81 -11.53 43.60
CA VAL A 24 -23.41 -11.99 43.69
C VAL A 24 -22.88 -11.92 45.10
N SER A 25 -21.95 -12.82 45.50
CA SER A 25 -21.39 -12.82 46.84
C SER A 25 -20.40 -11.67 47.06
N ARG A 26 -20.42 -11.07 48.23
CA ARG A 26 -19.41 -10.06 48.65
C ARG A 26 -17.99 -10.61 48.56
N GLY A 27 -17.80 -11.84 49.11
CA GLY A 27 -16.49 -12.51 49.04
C GLY A 27 -15.98 -12.69 47.63
N GLY A 28 -16.85 -13.09 46.71
CA GLY A 28 -16.55 -13.20 45.26
C GLY A 28 -16.17 -11.86 44.63
N PHE A 29 -16.86 -10.77 45.00
CA PHE A 29 -16.51 -9.42 44.53
C PHE A 29 -15.14 -8.99 45.01
N TYR A 30 -14.84 -9.10 46.31
CA TYR A 30 -13.54 -8.69 46.84
C TYR A 30 -12.40 -9.60 46.35
N ALA A 31 -12.62 -10.90 46.20
CA ALA A 31 -11.66 -11.80 45.56
C ALA A 31 -11.38 -11.40 44.10
N TRP A 32 -12.42 -11.05 43.36
CA TRP A 32 -12.28 -10.55 41.99
C TRP A 32 -11.52 -9.21 41.96
N LEU A 33 -11.79 -8.30 42.91
CA LEU A 33 -11.12 -6.99 43.00
C LEU A 33 -9.63 -7.11 43.30
N LYS A 34 -9.25 -8.09 44.16
CA LYS A 34 -7.86 -8.38 44.50
C LYS A 34 -7.14 -9.26 43.51
N ARG A 35 -7.86 -9.82 42.53
CA ARG A 35 -7.29 -10.75 41.55
C ARG A 35 -6.29 -10.02 40.67
N PRO A 36 -5.03 -10.47 40.61
CA PRO A 36 -4.05 -9.86 39.71
C PRO A 36 -4.50 -10.08 38.26
N ARG A 37 -4.12 -9.16 37.39
CA ARG A 37 -4.34 -9.30 35.94
C ARG A 37 -3.76 -10.63 35.46
N SER A 38 -4.51 -11.37 34.64
CA SER A 38 -4.04 -12.64 34.10
C SER A 38 -2.79 -12.42 33.23
N GLN A 39 -1.93 -13.42 33.14
CA GLN A 39 -0.76 -13.40 32.26
C GLN A 39 -1.15 -13.10 30.80
N ARG A 40 -2.30 -13.63 30.35
CA ARG A 40 -2.86 -13.33 29.05
C ARG A 40 -3.19 -11.84 28.88
N SER A 41 -3.76 -11.19 29.90
CA SER A 41 -4.09 -9.76 29.85
C SER A 41 -2.85 -8.90 29.77
N ARG A 42 -1.77 -9.25 30.50
CA ARG A 42 -0.48 -8.55 30.43
C ARG A 42 0.14 -8.72 29.06
N SER A 43 0.20 -9.96 28.56
CA SER A 43 0.71 -10.23 27.21
C SER A 43 -0.12 -9.58 26.11
N ASP A 44 -1.44 -9.41 26.27
CA ASP A 44 -2.30 -8.68 25.32
C ASP A 44 -2.02 -7.16 25.34
N GLU A 45 -1.61 -6.62 26.46
CA GLU A 45 -1.22 -5.19 26.60
C GLU A 45 0.09 -4.94 25.83
N ASP A 46 1.12 -5.79 26.05
CA ASP A 46 2.42 -5.70 25.37
C ASP A 46 2.27 -5.87 23.84
N VAL A 47 1.56 -6.92 23.41
CA VAL A 47 1.30 -7.16 22.00
C VAL A 47 0.44 -6.04 21.40
N GLY A 48 -0.52 -5.52 22.16
CA GLY A 48 -1.37 -4.40 21.76
C GLY A 48 -0.59 -3.12 21.49
N ALA A 49 0.43 -2.82 22.32
CA ALA A 49 1.32 -1.68 22.10
C ALA A 49 2.11 -1.81 20.78
N LYS A 50 2.68 -3.00 20.50
CA LYS A 50 3.40 -3.28 19.26
C LYS A 50 2.48 -3.18 18.02
N ILE A 51 1.26 -3.74 18.10
CA ILE A 51 0.24 -3.62 17.05
C ILE A 51 -0.04 -2.15 16.73
N ARG A 52 -0.19 -1.31 17.76
CA ARG A 52 -0.43 0.12 17.59
C ARG A 52 0.76 0.80 16.93
N ALA A 53 1.99 0.46 17.31
CA ALA A 53 3.20 1.00 16.72
C ALA A 53 3.30 0.65 15.22
N SER A 54 3.12 -0.63 14.83
CA SER A 54 3.08 -1.06 13.43
C SER A 54 1.99 -0.35 12.63
N PHE A 55 0.79 -0.23 13.20
CA PHE A 55 -0.32 0.47 12.54
C PHE A 55 -0.01 1.96 12.29
N LEU A 56 0.63 2.64 13.24
CA LEU A 56 1.03 4.04 13.08
C LEU A 56 2.21 4.18 12.11
N ALA A 57 3.20 3.31 12.18
CA ALA A 57 4.35 3.29 11.28
C ALA A 57 3.98 3.05 9.81
N SER A 58 2.83 2.41 9.57
CA SER A 58 2.24 2.23 8.23
C SER A 58 1.29 3.36 7.81
N ASP A 59 1.31 4.52 8.45
CA ASP A 59 0.36 5.62 8.21
C ASP A 59 -1.12 5.19 8.31
N ARG A 60 -1.41 4.25 9.21
CA ARG A 60 -2.77 3.69 9.42
C ARG A 60 -3.34 2.97 8.19
N THR A 61 -2.47 2.44 7.33
CA THR A 61 -2.87 1.74 6.10
C THR A 61 -2.98 0.24 6.28
N TYR A 62 -2.27 -0.33 7.28
CA TYR A 62 -2.21 -1.77 7.48
C TYR A 62 -3.47 -2.31 8.15
N GLY A 63 -4.10 -3.30 7.49
CA GLY A 63 -5.09 -4.18 8.13
C GLY A 63 -4.43 -5.31 8.90
N ALA A 64 -5.23 -6.10 9.63
CA ALA A 64 -4.76 -7.12 10.55
C ALA A 64 -3.73 -8.11 9.95
N ARG A 65 -3.87 -8.50 8.68
CA ARG A 65 -2.92 -9.42 8.04
C ARG A 65 -1.51 -8.83 7.90
N ARG A 66 -1.39 -7.57 7.46
CA ARG A 66 -0.07 -6.92 7.35
C ARG A 66 0.55 -6.66 8.72
N VAL A 67 -0.25 -6.20 9.70
CA VAL A 67 0.19 -6.04 11.10
C VAL A 67 0.64 -7.40 11.67
N TRP A 68 -0.07 -8.47 11.38
CA TRP A 68 0.33 -9.81 11.81
C TRP A 68 1.71 -10.21 11.26
N HIS A 69 1.98 -9.95 9.99
CA HIS A 69 3.31 -10.19 9.41
C HIS A 69 4.41 -9.30 10.03
N ASP A 70 4.09 -8.07 10.45
CA ASP A 70 5.03 -7.25 11.22
C ASP A 70 5.33 -7.87 12.58
N MET A 71 4.29 -8.34 13.30
CA MET A 71 4.46 -9.01 14.59
C MET A 71 5.33 -10.28 14.46
N LEU A 72 5.11 -11.08 13.41
CA LEU A 72 5.95 -12.26 13.14
C LEU A 72 7.41 -11.87 12.85
N ALA A 73 7.63 -10.79 12.09
CA ALA A 73 8.97 -10.29 11.80
C ALA A 73 9.70 -9.76 13.07
N GLU A 74 8.94 -9.25 14.06
CA GLU A 74 9.45 -8.84 15.39
C GLU A 74 9.58 -10.00 16.38
N GLY A 75 9.38 -11.26 15.95
CA GLY A 75 9.48 -12.44 16.80
C GLY A 75 8.28 -12.67 17.72
N VAL A 76 7.17 -11.98 17.51
CA VAL A 76 5.93 -12.17 18.31
C VAL A 76 5.14 -13.33 17.73
N SER A 77 5.19 -14.49 18.39
CA SER A 77 4.38 -15.67 18.02
C SER A 77 2.94 -15.48 18.47
N CYS A 78 2.04 -15.18 17.52
CA CYS A 78 0.60 -15.09 17.77
C CYS A 78 -0.22 -15.36 16.50
N GLY A 79 -1.43 -15.85 16.66
CA GLY A 79 -2.35 -16.08 15.54
C GLY A 79 -3.03 -14.78 15.07
N LEU A 80 -3.43 -14.78 13.80
CA LEU A 80 -4.11 -13.62 13.15
C LEU A 80 -5.35 -13.17 13.94
N HIS A 81 -6.16 -14.09 14.45
CA HIS A 81 -7.37 -13.75 15.22
C HIS A 81 -7.07 -12.95 16.49
N ARG A 82 -5.90 -13.18 17.13
CA ARG A 82 -5.47 -12.36 18.27
C ARG A 82 -5.21 -10.91 17.83
N ILE A 83 -4.55 -10.73 16.71
CA ILE A 83 -4.31 -9.40 16.14
C ILE A 83 -5.63 -8.69 15.80
N GLU A 84 -6.54 -9.37 15.10
CA GLU A 84 -7.86 -8.82 14.76
C GLU A 84 -8.64 -8.38 16.00
N ARG A 85 -8.63 -9.19 17.05
CA ARG A 85 -9.28 -8.86 18.32
C ARG A 85 -8.66 -7.63 18.98
N LEU A 86 -7.32 -7.58 19.07
CA LEU A 86 -6.62 -6.46 19.71
C LEU A 86 -6.74 -5.17 18.92
N MET A 87 -6.70 -5.22 17.58
CA MET A 87 -6.97 -4.06 16.74
C MET A 87 -8.40 -3.54 16.93
N ARG A 88 -9.40 -4.44 17.03
CA ARG A 88 -10.80 -4.07 17.30
C ARG A 88 -10.97 -3.39 18.65
N LEU A 89 -10.33 -3.94 19.70
CA LEU A 89 -10.36 -3.37 21.04
C LEU A 89 -9.74 -1.96 21.11
N GLN A 90 -8.75 -1.68 20.27
CA GLN A 90 -8.10 -0.37 20.18
C GLN A 90 -8.71 0.53 19.11
N ALA A 91 -9.84 0.14 18.49
CA ALA A 91 -10.50 0.86 17.40
C ALA A 91 -9.57 1.16 16.20
N LEU A 92 -8.54 0.33 15.97
CA LEU A 92 -7.61 0.47 14.86
C LEU A 92 -8.26 -0.11 13.58
N LYS A 93 -8.55 0.77 12.63
CA LYS A 93 -9.16 0.41 11.34
C LYS A 93 -8.29 0.93 10.21
N ALA A 94 -7.87 0.01 9.32
CA ALA A 94 -7.21 0.38 8.07
C ALA A 94 -8.12 1.22 7.17
N ARG A 95 -7.53 2.05 6.33
CA ARG A 95 -8.27 2.83 5.33
C ARG A 95 -8.98 1.89 4.35
N PRO A 96 -10.30 1.99 4.14
CA PRO A 96 -11.00 1.15 3.19
C PRO A 96 -10.56 1.51 1.76
N ARG A 97 -10.42 0.49 0.91
CA ARG A 97 -10.25 0.71 -0.53
C ARG A 97 -11.48 1.44 -1.08
N ARG A 98 -11.26 2.40 -1.99
CA ARG A 98 -12.36 2.99 -2.74
C ARG A 98 -13.05 1.91 -3.58
N ARG A 99 -14.38 1.92 -3.66
CA ARG A 99 -15.10 1.13 -4.66
C ARG A 99 -14.68 1.64 -6.03
N ARG A 100 -14.42 0.72 -6.95
CA ARG A 100 -14.14 1.05 -8.36
C ARG A 100 -15.32 1.83 -8.94
N LEU A 101 -15.03 2.89 -9.69
CA LEU A 101 -15.98 3.43 -10.65
C LEU A 101 -16.15 2.40 -11.78
N PRO A 102 -17.33 2.35 -12.44
CA PRO A 102 -17.51 1.54 -13.64
C PRO A 102 -16.41 1.86 -14.66
N PRO A 103 -15.95 0.87 -15.45
CA PRO A 103 -14.98 1.13 -16.51
C PRO A 103 -15.58 2.12 -17.51
N ASP A 104 -14.78 3.10 -17.94
CA ASP A 104 -15.08 3.93 -19.09
C ASP A 104 -15.02 3.04 -20.33
N LEU A 105 -16.16 2.76 -20.94
CA LEU A 105 -16.29 1.95 -22.14
C LEU A 105 -16.11 2.76 -23.45
N GLY A 106 -15.53 3.96 -23.35
CA GLY A 106 -15.25 4.80 -24.51
C GLY A 106 -14.27 4.12 -25.46
N GLU A 107 -14.76 3.69 -26.62
CA GLU A 107 -13.93 3.19 -27.72
C GLU A 107 -13.09 4.34 -28.30
N ARG A 108 -11.86 4.47 -27.82
CA ARG A 108 -10.85 5.29 -28.49
C ARG A 108 -10.02 4.41 -29.39
N GLN A 109 -10.29 4.42 -30.67
CA GLN A 109 -9.42 3.80 -31.69
C GLN A 109 -8.15 4.64 -31.81
N VAL A 110 -7.11 4.29 -31.09
CA VAL A 110 -5.74 4.79 -31.32
C VAL A 110 -4.97 3.69 -32.04
N ALA A 111 -4.34 4.03 -33.16
CA ALA A 111 -3.48 3.10 -33.91
C ALA A 111 -2.40 2.53 -32.97
N ALA A 112 -2.21 1.22 -33.01
CA ALA A 112 -1.20 0.55 -32.19
C ALA A 112 0.18 0.81 -32.78
N VAL A 113 1.07 1.41 -32.02
CA VAL A 113 2.50 1.56 -32.37
C VAL A 113 3.25 0.25 -32.12
N ALA A 114 2.81 -0.55 -31.13
CA ALA A 114 3.41 -1.83 -30.80
C ALA A 114 2.34 -2.88 -30.40
N PRO A 115 2.61 -4.19 -30.62
CA PRO A 115 1.72 -5.26 -30.19
C PRO A 115 1.69 -5.41 -28.66
N ASN A 116 0.66 -6.07 -28.12
CA ASN A 116 0.62 -6.47 -26.72
C ASN A 116 1.44 -7.76 -26.52
N VAL A 117 2.72 -7.60 -26.21
CA VAL A 117 3.64 -8.71 -25.94
C VAL A 117 3.51 -9.20 -24.49
N LEU A 118 3.12 -8.33 -23.54
CA LEU A 118 2.95 -8.70 -22.15
C LEU A 118 1.82 -9.72 -21.94
N ASP A 119 0.73 -9.57 -22.69
CA ASP A 119 -0.47 -10.44 -22.69
C ASP A 119 -0.91 -10.91 -21.30
N ARG A 120 -1.00 -9.98 -20.36
CA ARG A 120 -1.38 -10.20 -18.94
C ARG A 120 -0.43 -11.10 -18.15
N SER A 121 0.74 -11.44 -18.69
CA SER A 121 1.76 -12.19 -17.97
C SER A 121 2.51 -11.29 -16.98
N PHE A 122 1.85 -10.95 -15.86
CA PHE A 122 2.39 -10.04 -14.82
C PHE A 122 3.42 -10.69 -13.90
N GLU A 123 3.84 -11.90 -14.19
CA GLU A 123 4.94 -12.58 -13.52
C GLU A 123 6.24 -12.38 -14.31
N ALA A 124 7.33 -12.15 -13.60
CA ALA A 124 8.66 -12.07 -14.14
C ALA A 124 9.58 -13.01 -13.35
N ALA A 125 10.45 -13.75 -14.05
CA ALA A 125 11.36 -14.70 -13.42
C ALA A 125 12.54 -14.02 -12.71
N ALA A 126 12.86 -12.78 -13.11
CA ALA A 126 13.96 -11.99 -12.56
C ALA A 126 13.62 -10.49 -12.64
N PRO A 127 14.28 -9.64 -11.83
CA PRO A 127 14.12 -8.20 -11.95
C PRO A 127 14.60 -7.69 -13.31
N ASN A 128 14.08 -6.54 -13.69
CA ASN A 128 14.47 -5.84 -14.93
C ASN A 128 14.19 -6.65 -16.21
N ARG A 129 13.24 -7.58 -16.18
CA ARG A 129 12.76 -8.28 -17.38
C ARG A 129 11.47 -7.70 -17.93
N LYS A 130 10.59 -7.24 -17.03
CA LYS A 130 9.30 -6.67 -17.41
C LYS A 130 9.01 -5.45 -16.54
N TRP A 131 9.01 -4.29 -17.16
CA TRP A 131 8.53 -3.07 -16.55
C TRP A 131 7.16 -2.69 -17.09
N ILE A 132 6.33 -2.16 -16.23
CA ILE A 132 5.02 -1.63 -16.59
C ILE A 132 4.95 -0.18 -16.17
N ALA A 133 4.41 0.67 -17.03
CA ALA A 133 4.33 2.09 -16.78
C ALA A 133 2.93 2.65 -17.03
N ASP A 134 2.61 3.69 -16.30
CA ASP A 134 1.39 4.46 -16.44
C ASP A 134 1.55 5.79 -15.70
N PHE A 135 0.61 6.70 -15.85
CA PHE A 135 0.57 7.93 -15.08
C PHE A 135 -0.82 8.19 -14.49
N THR A 136 -0.84 8.97 -13.45
CA THR A 136 -2.07 9.42 -12.78
C THR A 136 -1.97 10.91 -12.46
N TYR A 137 -3.00 11.45 -11.85
CA TYR A 137 -3.04 12.84 -11.43
C TYR A 137 -3.49 12.97 -9.98
N VAL A 138 -2.97 14.01 -9.33
CA VAL A 138 -3.28 14.43 -7.96
C VAL A 138 -3.78 15.86 -8.01
N TRP A 139 -4.91 16.15 -7.39
CA TRP A 139 -5.45 17.50 -7.33
C TRP A 139 -4.75 18.34 -6.27
N THR A 140 -4.41 19.59 -6.62
CA THR A 140 -3.91 20.63 -5.72
C THR A 140 -4.65 21.94 -5.97
N ALA A 141 -4.56 22.91 -5.05
CA ALA A 141 -5.17 24.22 -5.25
C ALA A 141 -4.55 25.02 -6.42
N GLU A 142 -3.32 24.66 -6.83
CA GLU A 142 -2.66 25.20 -8.03
C GLU A 142 -3.02 24.46 -9.32
N GLY A 143 -3.93 23.44 -9.27
CA GLY A 143 -4.31 22.58 -10.38
C GLY A 143 -3.69 21.19 -10.31
N TRP A 144 -3.77 20.44 -11.41
CA TRP A 144 -3.32 19.07 -11.47
C TRP A 144 -1.79 18.93 -11.36
N LEU A 145 -1.35 17.94 -10.59
CA LEU A 145 -0.01 17.38 -10.63
C LEU A 145 -0.11 16.00 -11.28
N TYR A 146 0.56 15.79 -12.39
CA TYR A 146 0.66 14.49 -13.06
C TYR A 146 1.83 13.71 -12.48
N VAL A 147 1.63 12.41 -12.27
CA VAL A 147 2.61 11.50 -11.67
C VAL A 147 2.74 10.30 -12.58
N ALA A 148 3.88 10.14 -13.25
CA ALA A 148 4.24 8.93 -13.99
C ALA A 148 5.06 8.01 -13.10
N ALA A 149 4.89 6.70 -13.27
CA ALA A 149 5.66 5.69 -12.57
C ALA A 149 5.96 4.49 -13.46
N VAL A 150 7.13 3.89 -13.24
CA VAL A 150 7.59 2.65 -13.83
C VAL A 150 7.77 1.63 -12.72
N VAL A 151 7.11 0.48 -12.82
CA VAL A 151 7.10 -0.59 -11.83
C VAL A 151 7.71 -1.86 -12.41
N ASP A 152 8.66 -2.44 -11.70
CA ASP A 152 9.20 -3.77 -12.02
C ASP A 152 8.20 -4.85 -11.59
N LEU A 153 7.79 -5.69 -12.53
CA LEU A 153 6.79 -6.73 -12.28
C LEU A 153 7.30 -7.87 -11.40
N PHE A 154 8.60 -8.08 -11.32
CA PHE A 154 9.20 -9.09 -10.44
C PHE A 154 8.99 -8.76 -8.97
N SER A 155 9.41 -7.56 -8.57
CA SER A 155 9.43 -7.14 -7.16
C SER A 155 8.28 -6.20 -6.78
N ARG A 156 7.53 -5.70 -7.76
CA ARG A 156 6.57 -4.62 -7.58
C ARG A 156 7.21 -3.29 -7.17
N ARG A 157 8.53 -3.17 -7.30
CA ARG A 157 9.28 -1.95 -6.98
C ARG A 157 9.00 -0.86 -8.00
N VAL A 158 8.73 0.35 -7.53
CA VAL A 158 8.76 1.55 -8.37
C VAL A 158 10.22 1.88 -8.65
N VAL A 159 10.66 1.64 -9.88
CA VAL A 159 12.04 1.80 -10.32
C VAL A 159 12.31 3.19 -10.90
N GLY A 160 11.27 3.84 -11.44
CA GLY A 160 11.35 5.21 -11.92
C GLY A 160 10.02 5.94 -11.74
N TRP A 161 10.09 7.24 -11.59
CA TRP A 161 8.92 8.11 -11.48
C TRP A 161 9.28 9.55 -11.89
N SER A 162 8.28 10.30 -12.30
CA SER A 162 8.38 11.73 -12.61
C SER A 162 7.09 12.45 -12.27
N MET A 163 7.17 13.74 -12.01
CA MET A 163 6.01 14.56 -11.64
C MET A 163 6.06 15.92 -12.32
N ASN A 164 4.98 16.30 -13.02
CA ASN A 164 4.91 17.57 -13.75
C ASN A 164 3.50 18.19 -13.64
N ALA A 165 3.44 19.50 -13.85
CA ALA A 165 2.17 20.25 -13.96
C ALA A 165 1.44 19.98 -15.28
N ALA A 166 2.11 19.48 -16.31
CA ALA A 166 1.57 19.17 -17.62
C ALA A 166 1.71 17.68 -17.95
N MET A 167 0.72 17.16 -18.66
CA MET A 167 0.66 15.77 -19.14
C MET A 167 1.34 15.64 -20.51
N THR A 168 2.68 15.72 -20.52
CA THR A 168 3.49 15.69 -21.74
C THR A 168 4.22 14.37 -21.94
N ALA A 169 4.76 14.13 -23.14
CA ALA A 169 5.66 12.99 -23.40
C ALA A 169 6.92 13.05 -22.48
N GLN A 170 7.40 14.25 -22.15
CA GLN A 170 8.53 14.42 -21.25
C GLN A 170 8.28 13.80 -19.87
N LEU A 171 7.05 13.88 -19.35
CA LEU A 171 6.69 13.28 -18.06
C LEU A 171 7.00 11.77 -18.01
N VAL A 172 6.58 11.02 -19.03
CA VAL A 172 6.79 9.54 -19.07
C VAL A 172 8.23 9.21 -19.46
N THR A 173 8.87 10.06 -20.28
CA THR A 173 10.29 9.95 -20.66
C THR A 173 11.18 10.07 -19.44
N ASP A 174 10.98 11.10 -18.59
CA ASP A 174 11.76 11.30 -17.37
C ASP A 174 11.63 10.14 -16.38
N ALA A 175 10.43 9.57 -16.26
CA ALA A 175 10.20 8.39 -15.41
C ALA A 175 10.98 7.16 -15.93
N LEU A 176 11.01 6.94 -17.24
CA LEU A 176 11.77 5.85 -17.87
C LEU A 176 13.27 6.08 -17.75
N VAL A 177 13.76 7.30 -18.00
CA VAL A 177 15.18 7.66 -17.84
C VAL A 177 15.64 7.39 -16.41
N MET A 178 14.87 7.84 -15.40
CA MET A 178 15.18 7.53 -13.99
C MET A 178 15.24 6.01 -13.75
N ALA A 179 14.32 5.23 -14.31
CA ALA A 179 14.31 3.78 -14.14
C ALA A 179 15.58 3.15 -14.74
N ILE A 180 15.97 3.54 -15.95
CA ILE A 180 17.18 3.06 -16.62
C ILE A 180 18.43 3.42 -15.80
N TRP A 181 18.53 4.66 -15.30
CA TRP A 181 19.67 5.10 -14.49
C TRP A 181 19.81 4.33 -13.19
N ARG A 182 18.69 4.05 -12.51
CA ARG A 182 18.68 3.32 -11.24
C ARG A 182 18.96 1.82 -11.37
N ARG A 183 18.60 1.24 -12.51
CA ARG A 183 18.64 -0.22 -12.70
C ARG A 183 19.75 -0.66 -13.66
N GLY A 184 20.47 0.26 -14.24
CA GLY A 184 21.37 -0.01 -15.35
C GLY A 184 20.60 -0.28 -16.64
N LYS A 185 21.33 -0.63 -17.71
CA LYS A 185 20.74 -1.03 -18.99
C LYS A 185 20.48 -2.54 -18.96
N PRO A 186 19.26 -3.00 -18.65
CA PRO A 186 18.98 -4.43 -18.59
C PRO A 186 18.85 -5.01 -19.99
N ASP A 187 19.43 -6.20 -20.20
CA ASP A 187 19.27 -6.95 -21.44
C ASP A 187 17.85 -7.51 -21.55
N ALA A 188 17.28 -7.45 -22.76
CA ALA A 188 15.95 -7.99 -23.10
C ALA A 188 14.82 -7.49 -22.18
N LEU A 189 14.84 -6.20 -21.83
CA LEU A 189 13.78 -5.55 -21.07
C LEU A 189 12.52 -5.34 -21.91
N LEU A 190 11.38 -5.80 -21.42
CA LEU A 190 10.06 -5.47 -21.95
C LEU A 190 9.49 -4.28 -21.17
N HIS A 191 9.12 -3.20 -21.85
CA HIS A 191 8.39 -2.08 -21.29
C HIS A 191 6.95 -2.08 -21.79
N HIS A 192 5.98 -2.21 -20.88
CA HIS A 192 4.56 -2.21 -21.18
C HIS A 192 3.88 -0.94 -20.69
N SER A 193 3.04 -0.34 -21.53
CA SER A 193 2.24 0.84 -21.21
C SER A 193 0.87 0.78 -21.89
N ASP A 194 0.01 1.75 -21.58
CA ASP A 194 -1.18 2.01 -22.38
C ASP A 194 -0.83 2.63 -23.75
N ARG A 195 -1.84 2.89 -24.58
CA ARG A 195 -1.71 3.54 -25.89
C ARG A 195 -1.87 5.06 -25.81
N GLY A 196 -1.58 5.68 -24.66
CA GLY A 196 -1.63 7.12 -24.53
C GLY A 196 -0.67 7.83 -25.49
N SER A 197 -1.04 9.03 -25.93
CA SER A 197 -0.23 9.84 -26.86
C SER A 197 1.19 10.13 -26.32
N GLN A 198 1.38 10.08 -25.02
CA GLN A 198 2.68 10.25 -24.36
C GLN A 198 3.63 9.08 -24.67
N TYR A 199 3.11 7.84 -24.59
CA TYR A 199 3.87 6.62 -24.84
C TYR A 199 4.06 6.32 -26.33
N THR A 200 3.17 6.83 -27.19
CA THR A 200 3.29 6.70 -28.65
C THR A 200 4.11 7.83 -29.30
N SER A 201 4.57 8.81 -28.50
CA SER A 201 5.39 9.92 -28.99
C SER A 201 6.72 9.43 -29.56
N GLU A 202 7.22 10.10 -30.60
CA GLU A 202 8.51 9.77 -31.21
C GLU A 202 9.66 9.84 -30.21
N GLN A 203 9.65 10.83 -29.33
CA GLN A 203 10.64 11.00 -28.25
C GLN A 203 10.72 9.76 -27.35
N PHE A 204 9.57 9.24 -26.94
CA PHE A 204 9.52 8.06 -26.05
C PHE A 204 9.93 6.80 -26.78
N GLN A 205 9.47 6.61 -28.03
CA GLN A 205 9.83 5.45 -28.85
C GLN A 205 11.32 5.41 -29.19
N ARG A 206 11.93 6.57 -29.49
CA ARG A 206 13.39 6.66 -29.68
C ARG A 206 14.15 6.27 -28.42
N LEU A 207 13.73 6.75 -27.24
CA LEU A 207 14.38 6.37 -25.99
C LEU A 207 14.36 4.86 -25.75
N LEU A 208 13.24 4.19 -26.02
CA LEU A 208 13.14 2.74 -25.91
C LEU A 208 14.12 2.04 -26.90
N ALA A 209 14.15 2.49 -28.15
CA ALA A 209 15.02 1.93 -29.19
C ALA A 209 16.51 2.11 -28.86
N ASP A 210 16.94 3.31 -28.42
CA ASP A 210 18.31 3.64 -28.06
C ASP A 210 18.83 2.77 -26.90
N HIS A 211 17.93 2.28 -26.05
CA HIS A 211 18.26 1.43 -24.94
C HIS A 211 17.98 -0.06 -25.20
N GLY A 212 17.53 -0.43 -26.41
CA GLY A 212 17.22 -1.82 -26.76
C GLY A 212 16.05 -2.39 -25.95
N VAL A 213 15.12 -1.54 -25.52
CA VAL A 213 13.94 -1.94 -24.73
C VAL A 213 12.80 -2.33 -25.67
N VAL A 214 12.23 -3.51 -25.47
CA VAL A 214 11.10 -3.99 -26.25
C VAL A 214 9.83 -3.28 -25.82
N CYS A 215 9.18 -2.58 -26.79
CA CYS A 215 7.92 -1.91 -26.54
C CYS A 215 6.75 -2.88 -26.59
N SER A 216 5.86 -2.80 -25.62
CA SER A 216 4.60 -3.52 -25.55
C SER A 216 3.48 -2.56 -25.15
N MET A 217 2.32 -2.63 -25.80
CA MET A 217 1.20 -1.75 -25.52
C MET A 217 -0.09 -2.52 -25.27
N SER A 218 -0.88 -2.04 -24.30
CA SER A 218 -2.20 -2.59 -23.98
C SER A 218 -3.11 -2.62 -25.21
N ARG A 219 -4.04 -3.56 -25.27
CA ARG A 219 -5.10 -3.56 -26.28
C ARG A 219 -6.04 -2.38 -26.05
N SER A 220 -6.59 -1.81 -27.12
CA SER A 220 -7.57 -0.71 -27.01
C SER A 220 -8.77 -1.13 -26.16
N GLY A 221 -9.17 -0.28 -25.22
CA GLY A 221 -10.31 -0.55 -24.32
C GLY A 221 -10.09 -1.66 -23.29
N ASN A 222 -8.90 -2.25 -23.19
CA ASN A 222 -8.63 -3.34 -22.25
C ASN A 222 -7.90 -2.87 -21.00
N VAL A 223 -8.68 -2.54 -19.96
CA VAL A 223 -8.17 -2.09 -18.64
C VAL A 223 -7.35 -3.18 -17.92
N TRP A 224 -7.57 -4.46 -18.22
CA TRP A 224 -6.89 -5.57 -17.56
C TRP A 224 -5.41 -5.70 -17.94
N ASP A 225 -5.04 -5.17 -19.11
CA ASP A 225 -3.67 -5.26 -19.61
C ASP A 225 -2.70 -4.40 -18.79
N ASN A 226 -3.20 -3.40 -17.99
CA ASN A 226 -2.41 -2.54 -17.11
C ASN A 226 -2.75 -2.69 -15.60
N ALA A 227 -3.31 -3.84 -15.19
CA ALA A 227 -3.84 -4.06 -13.84
C ALA A 227 -2.81 -3.86 -12.72
N ALA A 228 -1.51 -4.10 -12.97
CA ALA A 228 -0.47 -3.88 -11.98
C ALA A 228 -0.27 -2.39 -11.65
N MET A 229 -0.32 -1.50 -12.66
CA MET A 229 -0.26 -0.06 -12.48
C MET A 229 -1.52 0.49 -11.80
N GLU A 230 -2.71 -0.02 -12.19
CA GLU A 230 -3.95 0.29 -11.49
C GLU A 230 -3.87 -0.05 -9.99
N SER A 231 -3.29 -1.19 -9.67
CA SER A 231 -3.08 -1.62 -8.26
C SER A 231 -2.15 -0.67 -7.52
N PHE A 232 -1.05 -0.23 -8.15
CA PHE A 232 -0.12 0.74 -7.58
C PHE A 232 -0.80 2.09 -7.33
N PHE A 233 -1.42 2.69 -8.35
CA PHE A 233 -2.07 3.99 -8.22
C PHE A 233 -3.29 3.96 -7.30
N SER A 234 -4.05 2.87 -7.28
CA SER A 234 -5.11 2.69 -6.29
C SER A 234 -4.56 2.68 -4.86
N SER A 235 -3.39 2.06 -4.65
CA SER A 235 -2.71 2.07 -3.36
C SER A 235 -2.23 3.48 -3.00
N LEU A 236 -1.53 4.16 -3.90
CA LEU A 236 -1.09 5.56 -3.71
C LEU A 236 -2.27 6.47 -3.34
N LYS A 237 -3.35 6.40 -4.11
CA LYS A 237 -4.55 7.23 -3.88
C LYS A 237 -5.21 6.89 -2.54
N THR A 238 -5.48 5.63 -2.25
CA THR A 238 -6.18 5.22 -1.03
C THR A 238 -5.35 5.46 0.22
N GLU A 239 -4.07 5.14 0.15
CA GLU A 239 -3.18 5.14 1.32
C GLU A 239 -2.63 6.53 1.62
N ARG A 240 -2.45 7.40 0.58
CA ARG A 240 -1.79 8.69 0.75
C ARG A 240 -2.62 9.89 0.27
N THR A 241 -2.98 9.98 -1.01
CA THR A 241 -3.39 11.27 -1.60
C THR A 241 -4.89 11.56 -1.52
N ALA A 242 -5.78 10.56 -1.59
CA ALA A 242 -7.22 10.77 -1.78
C ALA A 242 -7.96 11.50 -0.63
N ARG A 243 -7.33 11.64 0.54
CA ARG A 243 -7.91 12.30 1.72
C ARG A 243 -7.14 13.53 2.16
N LYS A 244 -6.21 13.98 1.33
CA LYS A 244 -5.43 15.19 1.56
C LYS A 244 -5.87 16.27 0.58
N THR A 245 -5.91 17.50 1.05
CA THR A 245 -6.04 18.68 0.22
C THR A 245 -4.68 19.36 0.21
N TYR A 246 -4.05 19.39 -0.95
CA TYR A 246 -2.75 20.02 -1.13
C TYR A 246 -2.95 21.47 -1.56
N ARG A 247 -2.24 22.38 -0.91
CA ARG A 247 -2.25 23.81 -1.30
C ARG A 247 -1.44 24.03 -2.55
N THR A 248 -0.26 23.39 -2.63
CA THR A 248 0.68 23.54 -3.74
C THR A 248 1.00 22.22 -4.40
N ARG A 249 1.50 22.26 -5.64
CA ARG A 249 2.06 21.08 -6.30
C ARG A 249 3.28 20.53 -5.58
N ASP A 250 4.06 21.39 -4.94
CA ASP A 250 5.27 20.97 -4.21
C ASP A 250 4.93 20.18 -2.94
N GLU A 251 3.87 20.55 -2.22
CA GLU A 251 3.35 19.71 -1.12
C GLU A 251 2.95 18.31 -1.62
N ALA A 252 2.27 18.25 -2.76
CA ALA A 252 1.86 16.97 -3.35
C ALA A 252 3.06 16.15 -3.83
N ARG A 253 4.08 16.82 -4.45
CA ARG A 253 5.34 16.16 -4.86
C ARG A 253 6.07 15.56 -3.68
N ALA A 254 6.26 16.32 -2.61
CA ALA A 254 6.94 15.85 -1.40
C ALA A 254 6.22 14.63 -0.80
N ASP A 255 4.89 14.64 -0.77
CA ASP A 255 4.09 13.56 -0.20
C ASP A 255 4.09 12.29 -1.08
N VAL A 256 4.04 12.43 -2.40
CA VAL A 256 4.17 11.30 -3.34
C VAL A 256 5.58 10.72 -3.31
N PHE A 257 6.61 11.58 -3.26
CA PHE A 257 8.01 11.16 -3.09
C PHE A 257 8.18 10.33 -1.81
N ASP A 258 7.69 10.85 -0.67
CA ASP A 258 7.75 10.16 0.62
C ASP A 258 7.03 8.80 0.56
N TYR A 259 5.87 8.75 -0.10
CA TYR A 259 5.14 7.50 -0.28
C TYR A 259 5.96 6.47 -1.07
N ILE A 260 6.56 6.85 -2.19
CA ILE A 260 7.31 5.92 -3.04
C ILE A 260 8.62 5.48 -2.38
N GLU A 261 9.45 6.45 -1.96
CA GLU A 261 10.84 6.17 -1.58
C GLU A 261 11.00 5.76 -0.11
N ARG A 262 10.15 6.24 0.78
CA ARG A 262 10.27 5.96 2.22
C ARG A 262 9.27 4.94 2.74
N PHE A 263 8.18 4.70 2.02
CA PHE A 263 7.16 3.77 2.46
C PHE A 263 6.92 2.63 1.47
N TYR A 264 6.53 2.91 0.21
CA TYR A 264 6.11 1.88 -0.74
C TYR A 264 7.24 0.88 -1.05
N ASN A 265 8.38 1.38 -1.50
CA ASN A 265 9.51 0.53 -1.87
C ASN A 265 10.16 -0.19 -0.67
N PRO A 266 10.52 0.52 0.45
CA PRO A 266 11.28 -0.12 1.51
C PRO A 266 10.43 -0.84 2.57
N LYS A 267 9.17 -0.46 2.77
CA LYS A 267 8.37 -0.91 3.93
C LYS A 267 7.06 -1.58 3.57
N ARG A 268 6.38 -1.11 2.51
CA ARG A 268 5.02 -1.54 2.23
C ARG A 268 4.95 -3.01 1.86
N ARG A 269 4.24 -3.80 2.68
CA ARG A 269 4.07 -5.23 2.45
C ARG A 269 3.08 -5.52 1.32
N HIS A 270 3.46 -6.45 0.43
CA HIS A 270 2.68 -6.87 -0.72
C HIS A 270 2.30 -8.35 -0.64
N SER A 271 1.01 -8.65 -0.71
CA SER A 271 0.52 -10.04 -0.63
C SER A 271 0.99 -10.90 -1.81
N THR A 272 1.23 -10.30 -2.98
CA THR A 272 1.67 -11.01 -4.20
C THR A 272 3.12 -11.47 -4.15
N ILE A 273 3.93 -10.93 -3.26
CA ILE A 273 5.34 -11.28 -3.06
C ILE A 273 5.60 -11.74 -1.60
N GLY A 274 4.68 -12.53 -1.05
CA GLY A 274 4.84 -13.14 0.26
C GLY A 274 4.83 -12.16 1.44
N TYR A 275 4.11 -11.05 1.33
CA TYR A 275 4.08 -9.99 2.35
C TYR A 275 5.45 -9.37 2.67
N LEU A 276 6.39 -9.42 1.75
CA LEU A 276 7.61 -8.62 1.81
C LEU A 276 7.37 -7.24 1.21
N SER A 277 8.23 -6.29 1.54
CA SER A 277 8.32 -5.06 0.76
C SER A 277 9.07 -5.31 -0.55
N PRO A 278 8.91 -4.46 -1.58
CA PRO A 278 9.64 -4.59 -2.84
C PRO A 278 11.16 -4.72 -2.66
N MET A 279 11.76 -3.88 -1.83
CA MET A 279 13.20 -3.93 -1.56
C MET A 279 13.62 -5.16 -0.76
N GLU A 280 12.83 -5.60 0.22
CA GLU A 280 13.10 -6.83 0.96
C GLU A 280 13.01 -8.07 0.06
N PHE A 281 12.06 -8.07 -0.89
CA PHE A 281 11.92 -9.16 -1.84
C PHE A 281 13.14 -9.27 -2.76
N GLU A 282 13.63 -8.15 -3.33
CA GLU A 282 14.85 -8.14 -4.15
C GLU A 282 16.09 -8.58 -3.35
N ARG A 283 16.23 -8.11 -2.11
CA ARG A 283 17.34 -8.49 -1.24
C ARG A 283 17.36 -10.00 -0.94
N LYS A 284 16.20 -10.59 -0.67
CA LYS A 284 16.10 -12.04 -0.47
C LYS A 284 16.41 -12.86 -1.71
N ALA A 285 16.17 -12.29 -2.88
CA ALA A 285 16.55 -12.91 -4.16
C ALA A 285 18.04 -12.73 -4.51
N GLY A 286 18.84 -12.13 -3.62
CA GLY A 286 20.28 -11.94 -3.83
C GLY A 286 20.64 -10.85 -4.86
N LEU A 287 19.77 -9.85 -5.03
CA LEU A 287 19.84 -8.90 -6.14
C LEU A 287 20.13 -7.44 -5.71
N VAL A 288 20.43 -7.22 -4.43
CA VAL A 288 20.84 -5.92 -3.85
C VAL A 288 22.01 -6.13 -2.90
#